data_e11735532273d208acc29357b907990d
#
_entry.id   e11735532273d208acc29357b907990d
#
_cell.length_a   1.000
_cell.length_b   1.000
_cell.length_c   1.000
_cell.angle_alpha   90.00
_cell.angle_beta   90.00
_cell.angle_gamma   90.00
#
_symmetry.space_group_name_H-M   'P 1'
#
loop_
_entity.id
_entity.type
_entity.pdbx_description
1 polymer ?
#
loop_
_entity_poly.entity_id
_entity_poly.type
_entity_poly.pdbx_seq_one_letter_code
_entity_poly.pdbx_strand_id
1 'polypeptide(L)'
;MTTPTTTDAAATRQARTERPARPESPTGPDRAARPARPASRPHGQWKVDGTAPLNANEQWKQEDGGLSVRERIENIYAKGGFESIDPTDLHGRFRWWGLYTQRKPGIDGGKTATLEPHELEDEYFMLRVRIDGGQLTTGQLRVISEISTEFARDTADLTDRQNVQLHWVRVEDVPEIWRRLEAVGLGTTEACGDVPRVILGSPVAGIAADELIDPTPQIDEITSRFIGDESLANLPRKFKTAITGHPSQDVVHEINDVAFVAVEHPELGVGYDLWVGGGLSTAPRLAERLGVFVEPARAAEVWHGVAQIFRDYGYRRLRNKARLKFLLADWGAERFREVLDTEYLASPLPDGPAAPTPATPGDHVGVHRQRDGRHYVGVTPTVGRVSGATLTGLADLLESHGTRRLRTTPHQKLVILDVDESELEPLIAGLDELGLSARPSLFRRSTIACTGIEFCKLAIVETKQTAADAVAQLEQRLAGLEEQLPAPISLHVNGCPNSCARIQTADIGLKGQLLPDGDGGQTPGFQVHLGGGLASQDRDEAGLGRTVRGLKVTADGLADYVERLVRRFLAERDTVADETFANWAHRVDEEALR
;
A
#
# COMPACT_ATOMS: atom_id res chain seq x y z
N MET A 1 54.61 3.58 -46.72
CA MET A 1 55.99 3.59 -46.23
C MET A 1 55.97 3.61 -44.72
N THR A 2 56.44 2.50 -44.18
CA THR A 2 57.10 2.25 -42.91
C THR A 2 56.30 2.40 -41.60
N THR A 3 55.88 1.27 -41.10
CA THR A 3 55.84 0.91 -39.70
C THR A 3 57.25 0.94 -39.06
N PRO A 4 57.38 1.14 -37.76
CA PRO A 4 57.92 0.08 -36.91
C PRO A 4 57.17 -0.11 -35.59
N THR A 5 56.92 -1.37 -35.24
CA THR A 5 57.59 -2.33 -34.36
C THR A 5 57.37 -2.12 -32.86
N THR A 6 56.74 -3.13 -32.31
CA THR A 6 56.59 -3.57 -30.93
C THR A 6 57.84 -3.49 -30.09
N THR A 7 57.70 -3.16 -28.79
CA THR A 7 58.59 -3.65 -27.74
C THR A 7 57.81 -4.08 -26.51
N ASP A 8 58.07 -5.30 -26.12
CA ASP A 8 57.75 -6.01 -24.90
C ASP A 8 58.09 -5.26 -23.63
N ALA A 9 57.28 -5.36 -22.60
CA ALA A 9 57.66 -5.17 -21.22
C ALA A 9 57.08 -6.29 -20.37
N ALA A 10 57.96 -7.18 -20.01
CA ALA A 10 57.72 -8.37 -19.24
C ALA A 10 57.30 -8.10 -17.79
N ALA A 11 56.46 -8.98 -17.32
CA ALA A 11 55.91 -9.08 -15.97
C ALA A 11 56.95 -9.23 -14.89
N THR A 12 56.79 -8.53 -13.78
CA THR A 12 57.40 -8.85 -12.49
C THR A 12 56.37 -9.48 -11.58
N ARG A 13 56.36 -10.81 -11.49
CA ARG A 13 55.62 -11.57 -10.48
C ARG A 13 56.38 -11.43 -9.13
N GLN A 14 55.80 -10.76 -8.17
CA GLN A 14 56.24 -10.87 -6.77
C GLN A 14 55.75 -12.18 -6.16
N ALA A 15 56.68 -12.91 -5.58
CA ALA A 15 56.51 -14.19 -4.91
C ALA A 15 55.60 -14.06 -3.67
N ARG A 16 54.58 -14.89 -3.61
CA ARG A 16 53.76 -15.14 -2.42
C ARG A 16 54.61 -15.95 -1.44
N THR A 17 54.96 -15.39 -0.29
CA THR A 17 55.56 -16.11 0.84
C THR A 17 54.58 -17.14 1.39
N GLU A 18 54.99 -18.40 1.40
CA GLU A 18 54.29 -19.53 1.99
C GLU A 18 54.16 -19.36 3.51
N ARG A 19 52.94 -19.52 4.01
CA ARG A 19 52.64 -19.62 5.44
C ARG A 19 53.04 -21.01 5.93
N PRO A 20 53.72 -21.15 7.09
CA PRO A 20 54.09 -22.45 7.62
C PRO A 20 52.87 -23.28 8.01
N ALA A 21 52.95 -24.58 7.74
CA ALA A 21 51.92 -25.57 8.05
C ALA A 21 51.62 -25.63 9.56
N ARG A 22 50.36 -25.64 9.90
CA ARG A 22 49.86 -25.83 11.27
C ARG A 22 50.10 -27.28 11.69
N PRO A 23 50.56 -27.57 12.91
CA PRO A 23 50.78 -28.96 13.36
C PRO A 23 49.42 -29.70 13.49
N GLU A 24 49.42 -30.94 13.08
CA GLU A 24 48.31 -31.87 13.21
C GLU A 24 47.95 -32.07 14.69
N SER A 25 46.67 -31.87 15.02
CA SER A 25 46.14 -32.15 16.34
C SER A 25 45.85 -33.66 16.48
N PRO A 26 46.06 -34.26 17.66
CA PRO A 26 45.92 -35.69 17.87
C PRO A 26 44.46 -36.12 17.72
N THR A 27 44.28 -37.29 17.11
CA THR A 27 42.99 -38.01 16.97
C THR A 27 42.47 -38.36 18.35
N GLY A 28 41.43 -37.60 18.79
CA GLY A 28 40.63 -37.93 19.98
C GLY A 28 39.47 -38.83 19.67
N PRO A 29 38.92 -39.56 20.67
CA PRO A 29 37.97 -40.64 20.47
C PRO A 29 36.62 -40.17 19.97
N ASP A 30 35.97 -41.02 19.21
CA ASP A 30 34.58 -41.04 18.71
C ASP A 30 33.74 -39.78 18.97
N ARG A 31 33.52 -38.97 17.93
CA ARG A 31 32.43 -38.01 17.91
C ARG A 31 31.11 -38.79 17.93
N ALA A 32 30.50 -38.85 19.11
CA ALA A 32 29.10 -39.23 19.22
C ALA A 32 28.26 -38.50 18.15
N ALA A 33 27.44 -39.23 17.41
CA ALA A 33 26.59 -38.70 16.35
C ALA A 33 25.81 -37.49 16.90
N ARG A 34 25.96 -36.32 16.26
CA ARG A 34 25.15 -35.15 16.57
C ARG A 34 23.68 -35.58 16.54
N PRO A 35 22.90 -35.27 17.59
CA PRO A 35 21.48 -35.58 17.56
C PRO A 35 20.89 -35.00 16.28
N ALA A 36 20.06 -35.81 15.60
CA ALA A 36 19.35 -35.38 14.39
C ALA A 36 18.71 -34.02 14.66
N ARG A 37 18.88 -33.04 13.75
CA ARG A 37 18.19 -31.75 13.84
C ARG A 37 16.71 -32.05 14.08
N PRO A 38 16.07 -31.46 15.12
CA PRO A 38 14.66 -31.66 15.32
C PRO A 38 13.93 -31.33 14.01
N ALA A 39 12.99 -32.19 13.63
CA ALA A 39 12.16 -32.00 12.44
C ALA A 39 11.66 -30.55 12.43
N SER A 40 11.81 -29.87 11.30
CA SER A 40 11.37 -28.47 11.18
C SER A 40 9.89 -28.39 11.57
N ARG A 41 9.54 -27.48 12.47
CA ARG A 41 8.13 -27.30 12.88
C ARG A 41 7.29 -26.98 11.64
N PRO A 42 6.09 -27.59 11.47
CA PRO A 42 5.24 -27.34 10.32
C PRO A 42 4.94 -25.86 10.14
N HIS A 43 4.83 -25.40 8.91
CA HIS A 43 4.49 -24.00 8.58
C HIS A 43 2.98 -23.73 8.61
N GLY A 44 2.16 -24.78 8.65
CA GLY A 44 0.69 -24.70 8.63
C GLY A 44 0.15 -24.55 7.20
N GLN A 45 0.84 -25.09 6.23
CA GLN A 45 0.37 -25.17 4.84
C GLN A 45 -0.67 -26.28 4.72
N TRP A 46 -1.88 -25.97 4.32
CA TRP A 46 -2.98 -26.94 4.32
C TRP A 46 -2.71 -28.17 3.42
N LYS A 47 -2.12 -27.96 2.26
CA LYS A 47 -1.76 -29.03 1.32
C LYS A 47 -0.60 -29.91 1.80
N VAL A 48 0.22 -29.43 2.73
CA VAL A 48 1.45 -30.10 3.19
C VAL A 48 1.30 -30.63 4.61
N ASP A 49 0.82 -29.77 5.53
CA ASP A 49 0.79 -30.03 6.97
C ASP A 49 -0.61 -30.46 7.46
N GLY A 50 -1.63 -30.41 6.58
CA GLY A 50 -3.04 -30.60 6.94
C GLY A 50 -3.69 -29.32 7.47
N THR A 51 -4.97 -29.38 7.76
CA THR A 51 -5.81 -28.22 8.13
C THR A 51 -5.92 -27.99 9.62
N ALA A 52 -5.27 -28.79 10.47
CA ALA A 52 -5.32 -28.60 11.93
C ALA A 52 -4.78 -27.20 12.32
N PRO A 53 -5.53 -26.40 13.13
CA PRO A 53 -5.14 -25.05 13.47
C PRO A 53 -3.90 -25.04 14.37
N LEU A 54 -2.89 -24.24 14.02
CA LEU A 54 -1.63 -24.13 14.77
C LEU A 54 -1.59 -22.92 15.73
N ASN A 55 -2.64 -22.12 15.77
CA ASN A 55 -2.79 -20.98 16.69
C ASN A 55 -4.26 -20.58 16.82
N ALA A 56 -4.58 -19.77 17.83
CA ALA A 56 -5.95 -19.36 18.12
C ALA A 56 -6.65 -18.61 16.97
N ASN A 57 -5.88 -17.84 16.14
CA ASN A 57 -6.50 -17.16 14.99
C ASN A 57 -6.97 -18.16 13.92
N GLU A 58 -6.21 -19.22 13.67
CA GLU A 58 -6.62 -20.26 12.73
C GLU A 58 -7.78 -21.09 13.29
N GLN A 59 -7.80 -21.31 14.61
CA GLN A 59 -8.86 -22.04 15.28
C GLN A 59 -10.22 -21.38 15.10
N TRP A 60 -10.42 -20.11 15.52
CA TRP A 60 -11.73 -19.47 15.41
C TRP A 60 -12.16 -19.24 13.94
N LYS A 61 -11.21 -19.08 13.00
CA LYS A 61 -11.53 -19.01 11.57
C LYS A 61 -12.13 -20.31 11.02
N GLN A 62 -11.72 -21.46 11.57
CA GLN A 62 -12.25 -22.76 11.17
C GLN A 62 -13.56 -23.12 11.88
N GLU A 63 -13.75 -22.65 13.12
CA GLU A 63 -14.95 -22.95 13.91
C GLU A 63 -16.21 -22.29 13.32
N ASP A 64 -16.11 -21.01 12.93
CA ASP A 64 -17.30 -20.22 12.56
C ASP A 64 -17.03 -19.21 11.42
N GLY A 65 -15.80 -19.14 10.91
CA GLY A 65 -15.42 -18.19 9.88
C GLY A 65 -15.47 -16.72 10.32
N GLY A 66 -15.20 -15.82 9.38
CA GLY A 66 -15.20 -14.37 9.64
C GLY A 66 -16.47 -13.67 9.16
N LEU A 67 -17.16 -14.24 8.17
CA LEU A 67 -18.38 -13.64 7.61
C LEU A 67 -19.60 -13.83 8.49
N SER A 68 -19.64 -14.87 9.29
CA SER A 68 -20.76 -15.24 10.18
C SER A 68 -21.15 -14.17 11.21
N VAL A 69 -20.22 -13.28 11.57
CA VAL A 69 -20.44 -12.29 12.64
C VAL A 69 -21.49 -11.22 12.28
N ARG A 70 -21.84 -11.06 11.01
CA ARG A 70 -22.85 -10.08 10.59
C ARG A 70 -24.18 -10.24 11.32
N GLU A 71 -24.70 -11.45 11.37
CA GLU A 71 -25.97 -11.74 12.05
C GLU A 71 -25.90 -11.39 13.54
N ARG A 72 -24.75 -11.64 14.19
CA ARG A 72 -24.54 -11.27 15.59
C ARG A 72 -24.46 -9.76 15.79
N ILE A 73 -23.81 -9.04 14.87
CA ILE A 73 -23.78 -7.57 14.92
C ILE A 73 -25.20 -7.01 14.81
N GLU A 74 -25.99 -7.45 13.83
CA GLU A 74 -27.35 -6.95 13.59
C GLU A 74 -28.34 -7.33 14.69
N ASN A 75 -28.26 -8.54 15.24
CA ASN A 75 -29.29 -9.09 16.12
C ASN A 75 -28.94 -9.03 17.61
N ILE A 76 -27.67 -8.98 17.96
CA ILE A 76 -27.20 -9.03 19.35
C ILE A 76 -26.45 -7.75 19.71
N TYR A 77 -25.32 -7.46 19.02
CA TYR A 77 -24.38 -6.43 19.46
C TYR A 77 -24.88 -5.01 19.24
N ALA A 78 -25.58 -4.76 18.14
CA ALA A 78 -26.22 -3.45 17.91
C ALA A 78 -27.33 -3.13 18.90
N LYS A 79 -27.92 -4.14 19.56
CA LYS A 79 -28.96 -3.97 20.58
C LYS A 79 -28.41 -3.95 21.99
N GLY A 80 -27.31 -4.69 22.22
CA GLY A 80 -26.68 -4.84 23.53
C GLY A 80 -25.53 -3.87 23.82
N GLY A 81 -25.07 -3.16 22.81
CA GLY A 81 -23.92 -2.24 22.89
C GLY A 81 -22.58 -2.94 22.97
N PHE A 82 -21.53 -2.14 23.09
CA PHE A 82 -20.13 -2.59 23.04
C PHE A 82 -19.82 -3.71 24.05
N GLU A 83 -20.29 -3.59 25.29
CA GLU A 83 -20.05 -4.56 26.36
C GLU A 83 -20.66 -5.95 26.11
N SER A 84 -21.58 -6.07 25.13
CA SER A 84 -22.19 -7.34 24.76
C SER A 84 -21.36 -8.15 23.77
N ILE A 85 -20.29 -7.58 23.21
CA ILE A 85 -19.52 -8.17 22.11
C ILE A 85 -18.60 -9.28 22.65
N ASP A 86 -18.69 -10.47 22.06
CA ASP A 86 -17.74 -11.56 22.34
C ASP A 86 -16.31 -11.14 21.97
N PRO A 87 -15.30 -11.31 22.85
CA PRO A 87 -13.92 -10.91 22.56
C PRO A 87 -13.33 -11.53 21.30
N THR A 88 -13.73 -12.75 20.91
CA THR A 88 -13.27 -13.40 19.68
C THR A 88 -13.84 -12.73 18.43
N ASP A 89 -15.08 -12.29 18.50
CA ASP A 89 -15.70 -11.51 17.43
C ASP A 89 -15.06 -10.12 17.34
N LEU A 90 -14.92 -9.42 18.48
CA LEU A 90 -14.34 -8.07 18.56
C LEU A 90 -12.92 -8.02 18.00
N HIS A 91 -12.04 -8.91 18.46
CA HIS A 91 -10.63 -8.92 18.04
C HIS A 91 -10.36 -9.79 16.82
N GLY A 92 -11.32 -10.58 16.38
CA GLY A 92 -11.24 -11.51 15.25
C GLY A 92 -12.13 -11.10 14.07
N ARG A 93 -13.40 -11.48 14.14
CA ARG A 93 -14.34 -11.54 13.00
C ARG A 93 -14.83 -10.18 12.53
N PHE A 94 -14.97 -9.17 13.40
CA PHE A 94 -15.39 -7.80 13.03
C PHE A 94 -14.59 -7.23 11.85
N ARG A 95 -13.32 -7.60 11.75
CA ARG A 95 -12.45 -7.17 10.65
C ARG A 95 -12.94 -7.59 9.27
N TRP A 96 -13.65 -8.72 9.14
CA TRP A 96 -14.22 -9.14 7.86
C TRP A 96 -15.27 -8.18 7.34
N TRP A 97 -15.91 -7.44 8.24
CA TRP A 97 -16.92 -6.43 7.94
C TRP A 97 -16.39 -5.00 8.03
N GLY A 98 -15.06 -4.84 7.89
CA GLY A 98 -14.42 -3.54 7.82
C GLY A 98 -14.26 -2.81 9.15
N LEU A 99 -14.56 -3.47 10.27
CA LEU A 99 -14.58 -2.87 11.61
C LEU A 99 -13.30 -3.17 12.40
N TYR A 100 -12.70 -2.12 12.97
CA TYR A 100 -11.63 -2.22 13.96
C TYR A 100 -11.94 -1.29 15.13
N THR A 101 -11.81 -1.76 16.37
CA THR A 101 -11.79 -0.86 17.52
C THR A 101 -10.66 0.15 17.35
N GLN A 102 -10.97 1.42 17.55
CA GLN A 102 -9.98 2.49 17.49
C GLN A 102 -9.23 2.66 18.81
N ARG A 103 -8.18 3.48 18.80
CA ARG A 103 -7.39 3.79 19.98
C ARG A 103 -8.17 4.72 20.89
N LYS A 104 -8.12 4.43 22.20
CA LYS A 104 -8.65 5.32 23.24
C LYS A 104 -7.85 6.64 23.25
N PRO A 105 -8.51 7.81 23.21
CA PRO A 105 -7.84 9.10 23.23
C PRO A 105 -7.00 9.30 24.50
N GLY A 106 -5.92 10.07 24.40
CA GLY A 106 -5.09 10.48 25.55
C GLY A 106 -4.08 9.45 26.03
N ILE A 107 -4.02 8.26 25.43
CA ILE A 107 -2.98 7.26 25.77
C ILE A 107 -1.71 7.59 24.99
N ASP A 108 -0.61 7.84 25.71
CA ASP A 108 0.71 8.12 25.15
C ASP A 108 1.26 6.95 24.29
N GLY A 109 2.03 7.30 23.24
CA GLY A 109 2.60 6.33 22.32
C GLY A 109 3.57 5.32 22.94
N GLY A 110 4.24 5.68 24.03
CA GLY A 110 5.11 4.80 24.82
C GLY A 110 4.35 3.63 25.44
N LYS A 111 3.04 3.77 25.61
CA LYS A 111 2.19 2.71 26.14
C LYS A 111 1.77 1.67 25.09
N THR A 112 1.94 1.95 23.79
CA THR A 112 1.51 1.06 22.69
C THR A 112 2.08 -0.37 22.81
N ALA A 113 3.30 -0.52 23.29
CA ALA A 113 3.96 -1.82 23.44
C ALA A 113 3.83 -2.45 24.83
N THR A 114 3.26 -1.73 25.81
CA THR A 114 3.23 -2.14 27.23
C THR A 114 1.84 -2.44 27.75
N LEU A 115 0.82 -1.84 27.15
CA LEU A 115 -0.59 -2.10 27.51
C LEU A 115 -1.14 -3.26 26.67
N GLU A 116 -2.07 -3.99 27.27
CA GLU A 116 -2.84 -5.01 26.57
C GLU A 116 -3.80 -4.37 25.55
N PRO A 117 -4.18 -5.08 24.47
CA PRO A 117 -5.06 -4.53 23.43
C PRO A 117 -6.36 -3.91 23.96
N HIS A 118 -7.00 -4.50 24.97
CA HIS A 118 -8.24 -4.00 25.57
C HIS A 118 -8.05 -2.72 26.39
N GLU A 119 -6.84 -2.46 26.89
CA GLU A 119 -6.52 -1.21 27.59
C GLU A 119 -6.29 -0.04 26.62
N LEU A 120 -5.88 -0.35 25.38
CA LEU A 120 -5.62 0.62 24.33
C LEU A 120 -6.87 0.98 23.52
N GLU A 121 -7.91 0.14 23.53
CA GLU A 121 -9.07 0.31 22.66
C GLU A 121 -10.19 1.13 23.29
N ASP A 122 -10.90 1.83 22.43
CA ASP A 122 -12.13 2.55 22.74
C ASP A 122 -13.35 1.70 22.33
N GLU A 123 -14.54 2.10 22.78
CA GLU A 123 -15.83 1.52 22.36
C GLU A 123 -16.23 1.88 20.92
N TYR A 124 -15.49 2.78 20.29
CA TYR A 124 -15.73 3.21 18.91
C TYR A 124 -14.92 2.41 17.91
N PHE A 125 -15.45 2.35 16.68
CA PHE A 125 -14.82 1.62 15.58
C PHE A 125 -14.39 2.55 14.45
N MET A 126 -13.28 2.21 13.81
CA MET A 126 -13.02 2.57 12.44
C MET A 126 -13.85 1.65 11.55
N LEU A 127 -14.62 2.20 10.63
CA LEU A 127 -15.34 1.47 9.59
C LEU A 127 -14.74 1.79 8.21
N ARG A 128 -14.51 0.76 7.41
CA ARG A 128 -13.94 0.91 6.06
C ARG A 128 -14.99 0.61 5.01
N VAL A 129 -15.31 1.60 4.20
CA VAL A 129 -16.13 1.43 2.99
C VAL A 129 -15.26 0.84 1.90
N ARG A 130 -15.67 -0.31 1.33
CA ARG A 130 -15.00 -0.99 0.22
C ARG A 130 -15.39 -0.34 -1.09
N ILE A 131 -14.41 0.04 -1.92
CA ILE A 131 -14.62 0.70 -3.21
C ILE A 131 -13.64 0.08 -4.22
N ASP A 132 -14.04 -1.03 -4.85
CA ASP A 132 -13.19 -1.73 -5.81
C ASP A 132 -12.98 -0.87 -7.07
N GLY A 133 -11.74 -0.80 -7.57
CA GLY A 133 -11.35 0.12 -8.64
C GLY A 133 -11.47 1.60 -8.31
N GLY A 134 -11.81 1.95 -7.07
CA GLY A 134 -11.96 3.33 -6.63
C GLY A 134 -13.18 4.06 -7.19
N GLN A 135 -14.12 3.38 -7.83
CA GLN A 135 -15.24 3.97 -8.58
C GLN A 135 -16.33 4.50 -7.68
N LEU A 136 -16.71 5.76 -7.86
CA LEU A 136 -17.79 6.42 -7.13
C LEU A 136 -18.63 7.29 -8.05
N THR A 137 -19.91 7.40 -7.70
CA THR A 137 -20.85 8.42 -8.18
C THR A 137 -21.08 9.49 -7.12
N THR A 138 -21.59 10.67 -7.51
CA THR A 138 -21.98 11.71 -6.55
C THR A 138 -23.06 11.23 -5.58
N GLY A 139 -23.99 10.37 -6.03
CA GLY A 139 -24.99 9.75 -5.16
C GLY A 139 -24.38 8.84 -4.09
N GLN A 140 -23.38 8.02 -4.44
CA GLN A 140 -22.65 7.20 -3.48
C GLN A 140 -21.81 8.07 -2.51
N LEU A 141 -21.19 9.13 -3.03
CA LEU A 141 -20.44 10.08 -2.22
C LEU A 141 -21.33 10.77 -1.17
N ARG A 142 -22.56 11.15 -1.53
CA ARG A 142 -23.55 11.71 -0.58
C ARG A 142 -23.86 10.74 0.55
N VAL A 143 -24.11 9.48 0.25
CA VAL A 143 -24.39 8.48 1.28
C VAL A 143 -23.20 8.34 2.23
N ILE A 144 -21.95 8.30 1.72
CA ILE A 144 -20.76 8.27 2.56
C ILE A 144 -20.66 9.54 3.42
N SER A 145 -20.96 10.71 2.86
CA SER A 145 -20.89 11.99 3.58
C SER A 145 -21.95 12.10 4.68
N GLU A 146 -23.19 11.66 4.42
CA GLU A 146 -24.26 11.62 5.41
C GLU A 146 -23.91 10.68 6.56
N ILE A 147 -23.38 9.48 6.26
CA ILE A 147 -22.90 8.54 7.28
C ILE A 147 -21.77 9.16 8.09
N SER A 148 -20.82 9.85 7.46
CA SER A 148 -19.73 10.54 8.15
C SER A 148 -20.25 11.59 9.13
N THR A 149 -21.17 12.43 8.68
CA THR A 149 -21.73 13.52 9.50
C THR A 149 -22.59 12.98 10.65
N GLU A 150 -23.43 11.98 10.39
CA GLU A 150 -24.40 11.47 11.37
C GLU A 150 -23.77 10.50 12.38
N PHE A 151 -22.90 9.59 11.93
CA PHE A 151 -22.40 8.49 12.74
C PHE A 151 -20.89 8.51 13.02
N ALA A 152 -20.13 9.38 12.35
CA ALA A 152 -18.67 9.36 12.40
C ALA A 152 -18.05 10.73 12.77
N ARG A 153 -18.80 11.59 13.46
CA ARG A 153 -18.35 12.92 13.90
C ARG A 153 -17.73 13.77 12.78
N ASP A 154 -18.30 13.69 11.57
CA ASP A 154 -17.85 14.40 10.38
C ASP A 154 -16.42 14.05 9.95
N THR A 155 -15.90 12.86 10.30
CA THR A 155 -14.55 12.43 9.92
C THR A 155 -14.59 11.49 8.72
N ALA A 156 -13.67 11.67 7.77
CA ALA A 156 -13.41 10.73 6.70
C ALA A 156 -11.94 10.79 6.28
N ASP A 157 -11.37 9.64 5.91
CA ASP A 157 -10.01 9.52 5.38
C ASP A 157 -10.03 8.77 4.04
N LEU A 158 -9.50 9.40 2.99
CA LEU A 158 -9.14 8.69 1.76
C LEU A 158 -7.89 7.85 2.02
N THR A 159 -7.93 6.60 1.60
CA THR A 159 -6.82 5.68 1.85
C THR A 159 -5.96 5.46 0.61
N ASP A 160 -4.71 5.01 0.80
CA ASP A 160 -3.84 4.53 -0.28
C ASP A 160 -4.30 3.19 -0.91
N ARG A 161 -5.47 2.71 -0.50
CA ARG A 161 -6.15 1.53 -1.04
C ARG A 161 -7.52 1.86 -1.65
N GLN A 162 -7.70 3.09 -2.14
CA GLN A 162 -8.93 3.54 -2.82
C GLN A 162 -10.22 3.38 -2.00
N ASN A 163 -10.12 3.28 -0.68
CA ASN A 163 -11.26 3.18 0.23
C ASN A 163 -11.49 4.49 0.98
N VAL A 164 -12.65 4.62 1.61
CA VAL A 164 -12.93 5.64 2.62
C VAL A 164 -12.96 4.98 3.99
N GLN A 165 -12.29 5.59 4.98
CA GLN A 165 -12.38 5.20 6.39
C GLN A 165 -13.19 6.23 7.14
N LEU A 166 -14.13 5.76 7.94
CA LEU A 166 -14.92 6.53 8.89
C LEU A 166 -14.47 6.16 10.30
N HIS A 167 -14.45 7.12 11.22
CA HIS A 167 -14.05 6.94 12.60
C HIS A 167 -15.19 7.24 13.55
N TRP A 168 -15.07 6.88 14.82
CA TRP A 168 -16.08 7.12 15.86
C TRP A 168 -17.40 6.37 15.67
N VAL A 169 -17.43 5.33 14.84
CA VAL A 169 -18.64 4.54 14.58
C VAL A 169 -18.94 3.68 15.80
N ARG A 170 -20.20 3.66 16.25
CA ARG A 170 -20.69 2.79 17.32
C ARG A 170 -21.23 1.49 16.74
N VAL A 171 -21.15 0.40 17.48
CA VAL A 171 -21.68 -0.90 17.01
C VAL A 171 -23.20 -0.84 16.79
N GLU A 172 -23.90 -0.02 17.58
CA GLU A 172 -25.35 0.19 17.49
C GLU A 172 -25.78 0.78 16.12
N ASP A 173 -24.92 1.59 15.52
CA ASP A 173 -25.18 2.30 14.26
C ASP A 173 -24.82 1.46 13.01
N VAL A 174 -24.03 0.40 13.18
CA VAL A 174 -23.50 -0.40 12.07
C VAL A 174 -24.59 -0.97 11.15
N PRO A 175 -25.72 -1.54 11.64
CA PRO A 175 -26.76 -2.06 10.75
C PRO A 175 -27.39 -0.99 9.84
N GLU A 176 -27.61 0.23 10.37
CA GLU A 176 -28.14 1.33 9.57
C GLU A 176 -27.12 1.85 8.55
N ILE A 177 -25.85 1.92 8.93
CA ILE A 177 -24.77 2.27 8.01
C ILE A 177 -24.70 1.26 6.86
N TRP A 178 -24.76 -0.03 7.13
CA TRP A 178 -24.76 -1.06 6.09
C TRP A 178 -25.97 -0.94 5.18
N ARG A 179 -27.17 -0.76 5.74
CA ARG A 179 -28.38 -0.58 4.96
C ARG A 179 -28.28 0.59 3.98
N ARG A 180 -27.72 1.73 4.41
CA ARG A 180 -27.53 2.91 3.54
C ARG A 180 -26.49 2.66 2.45
N LEU A 181 -25.35 2.06 2.79
CA LEU A 181 -24.30 1.72 1.82
C LEU A 181 -24.81 0.71 0.78
N GLU A 182 -25.45 -0.36 1.22
CA GLU A 182 -25.96 -1.41 0.35
C GLU A 182 -27.06 -0.91 -0.61
N ALA A 183 -27.87 0.07 -0.17
CA ALA A 183 -28.89 0.69 -1.01
C ALA A 183 -28.31 1.42 -2.24
N VAL A 184 -27.04 1.80 -2.21
CA VAL A 184 -26.33 2.43 -3.32
C VAL A 184 -25.23 1.56 -3.92
N GLY A 185 -25.24 0.25 -3.61
CA GLY A 185 -24.27 -0.72 -4.15
C GLY A 185 -22.86 -0.63 -3.55
N LEU A 186 -22.72 -0.04 -2.38
CA LEU A 186 -21.48 -0.03 -1.58
C LEU A 186 -21.60 -1.00 -0.41
N GLY A 187 -20.47 -1.31 0.24
CA GLY A 187 -20.46 -2.17 1.40
C GLY A 187 -19.15 -2.15 2.16
N THR A 188 -19.06 -3.02 3.16
CA THR A 188 -17.85 -3.18 3.98
C THR A 188 -17.32 -4.62 4.00
N THR A 189 -17.97 -5.52 3.24
CA THR A 189 -17.63 -6.94 3.18
C THR A 189 -16.17 -7.12 2.77
N GLU A 190 -15.43 -7.86 3.60
CA GLU A 190 -13.99 -8.16 3.36
C GLU A 190 -13.10 -6.92 3.14
N ALA A 191 -13.56 -5.73 3.53
CA ALA A 191 -12.73 -4.53 3.48
C ALA A 191 -11.47 -4.65 4.37
N CYS A 192 -11.52 -5.52 5.37
CA CYS A 192 -10.41 -5.85 6.28
C CYS A 192 -10.34 -7.39 6.51
N GLY A 193 -9.46 -7.88 7.38
CA GLY A 193 -9.38 -9.32 7.70
C GLY A 193 -8.30 -10.10 6.91
N ASP A 194 -8.35 -11.42 7.05
CA ASP A 194 -7.46 -12.36 6.35
C ASP A 194 -8.20 -12.90 5.10
N VAL A 195 -8.48 -12.02 4.17
CA VAL A 195 -9.37 -12.16 3.01
C VAL A 195 -8.81 -11.42 1.80
N PRO A 196 -9.39 -11.60 0.61
CA PRO A 196 -9.18 -10.71 -0.52
C PRO A 196 -9.60 -9.28 -0.17
N ARG A 197 -8.63 -8.36 -0.25
CA ARG A 197 -8.89 -6.93 0.04
C ARG A 197 -9.41 -6.24 -1.21
N VAL A 198 -9.84 -4.98 -1.04
CA VAL A 198 -10.20 -4.14 -2.18
C VAL A 198 -9.19 -4.27 -3.32
N ILE A 199 -9.70 -4.35 -4.53
CA ILE A 199 -8.91 -4.40 -5.76
C ILE A 199 -8.56 -2.96 -6.15
N LEU A 200 -7.28 -2.65 -6.24
CA LEU A 200 -6.84 -1.39 -6.82
C LEU A 200 -7.03 -1.43 -8.33
N GLY A 201 -7.70 -0.42 -8.86
CA GLY A 201 -7.86 -0.20 -10.29
C GLY A 201 -7.27 1.15 -10.73
N SER A 202 -6.93 1.28 -12.01
CA SER A 202 -6.53 2.57 -12.56
C SER A 202 -7.59 3.64 -12.28
N PRO A 203 -7.24 4.79 -11.71
CA PRO A 203 -8.19 5.88 -11.48
C PRO A 203 -8.77 6.46 -12.78
N VAL A 204 -8.15 6.18 -13.90
CA VAL A 204 -8.57 6.67 -15.22
C VAL A 204 -9.00 5.53 -16.18
N ALA A 205 -9.29 4.35 -15.60
CA ALA A 205 -9.75 3.18 -16.36
C ALA A 205 -11.00 3.52 -17.19
N GLY A 206 -10.96 3.11 -18.45
CA GLY A 206 -12.05 3.31 -19.40
C GLY A 206 -12.18 4.71 -19.97
N ILE A 207 -11.34 5.68 -19.54
CA ILE A 207 -11.43 7.08 -20.00
C ILE A 207 -10.11 7.68 -20.55
N ALA A 208 -8.95 7.15 -20.13
CA ALA A 208 -7.67 7.67 -20.62
C ALA A 208 -7.47 7.39 -22.10
N ALA A 209 -6.84 8.33 -22.81
CA ALA A 209 -6.64 8.23 -24.26
C ALA A 209 -5.55 7.21 -24.64
N ASP A 210 -4.57 7.04 -23.77
CA ASP A 210 -3.39 6.19 -23.93
C ASP A 210 -3.48 4.83 -23.19
N GLU A 211 -4.65 4.52 -22.61
CA GLU A 211 -4.91 3.25 -21.94
C GLU A 211 -4.89 2.09 -22.94
N LEU A 212 -4.16 1.03 -22.61
CA LEU A 212 -4.09 -0.19 -23.44
C LEU A 212 -5.38 -1.02 -23.36
N ILE A 213 -5.95 -1.12 -22.16
CA ILE A 213 -7.18 -1.86 -21.90
C ILE A 213 -7.88 -1.30 -20.66
N ASP A 214 -9.21 -1.22 -20.71
CA ASP A 214 -10.03 -0.93 -19.51
C ASP A 214 -10.08 -2.16 -18.58
N PRO A 215 -9.50 -2.11 -17.37
CA PRO A 215 -9.51 -3.23 -16.43
C PRO A 215 -10.81 -3.36 -15.63
N THR A 216 -11.77 -2.45 -15.79
CA THR A 216 -13.02 -2.43 -15.04
C THR A 216 -13.80 -3.75 -15.13
N PRO A 217 -13.97 -4.37 -16.33
CA PRO A 217 -14.68 -5.64 -16.41
C PRO A 217 -14.03 -6.78 -15.61
N GLN A 218 -12.70 -6.84 -15.54
CA GLN A 218 -11.98 -7.85 -14.77
C GLN A 218 -12.11 -7.61 -13.27
N ILE A 219 -12.09 -6.35 -12.83
CA ILE A 219 -12.32 -5.98 -11.43
C ILE A 219 -13.74 -6.38 -11.00
N ASP A 220 -14.73 -6.06 -11.82
CA ASP A 220 -16.14 -6.36 -11.55
C ASP A 220 -16.40 -7.87 -11.54
N GLU A 221 -15.78 -8.63 -12.46
CA GLU A 221 -15.88 -10.08 -12.47
C GLU A 221 -15.28 -10.70 -11.21
N ILE A 222 -14.06 -10.32 -10.83
CA ILE A 222 -13.42 -10.84 -9.61
C ILE A 222 -14.25 -10.47 -8.38
N THR A 223 -14.73 -9.24 -8.29
CA THR A 223 -15.51 -8.76 -7.14
C THR A 223 -16.83 -9.52 -7.03
N SER A 224 -17.58 -9.64 -8.11
CA SER A 224 -18.90 -10.30 -8.09
C SER A 224 -18.82 -11.81 -7.84
N ARG A 225 -17.72 -12.47 -8.25
CA ARG A 225 -17.57 -13.92 -8.10
C ARG A 225 -16.95 -14.36 -6.78
N PHE A 226 -16.06 -13.56 -6.20
CA PHE A 226 -15.17 -14.05 -5.15
C PHE A 226 -15.18 -13.23 -3.86
N ILE A 227 -15.74 -12.01 -3.85
CA ILE A 227 -15.82 -11.25 -2.60
C ILE A 227 -17.07 -11.71 -1.84
N GLY A 228 -16.84 -12.14 -0.59
CA GLY A 228 -17.85 -12.80 0.22
C GLY A 228 -17.94 -14.33 0.02
N ASP A 229 -17.07 -14.92 -0.80
CA ASP A 229 -16.96 -16.37 -0.93
C ASP A 229 -16.27 -16.97 0.30
N GLU A 230 -17.02 -17.81 1.03
CA GLU A 230 -16.52 -18.49 2.23
C GLU A 230 -15.23 -19.27 1.99
N SER A 231 -15.03 -19.83 0.79
CA SER A 231 -13.82 -20.59 0.45
C SER A 231 -12.54 -19.72 0.44
N LEU A 232 -12.68 -18.41 0.26
CA LEU A 232 -11.61 -17.40 0.31
C LEU A 232 -11.65 -16.52 1.56
N ALA A 233 -12.67 -16.66 2.40
CA ALA A 233 -12.80 -15.91 3.64
C ALA A 233 -11.85 -16.39 4.77
N ASN A 234 -11.05 -17.44 4.52
CA ASN A 234 -10.04 -17.95 5.44
C ASN A 234 -8.68 -18.08 4.77
N LEU A 235 -8.11 -16.97 4.31
CA LEU A 235 -6.72 -16.92 3.84
C LEU A 235 -5.74 -16.86 5.03
N PRO A 236 -4.46 -17.24 4.83
CA PRO A 236 -3.44 -17.14 5.89
C PRO A 236 -3.29 -15.72 6.44
N ARG A 237 -3.45 -14.71 5.54
CA ARG A 237 -3.34 -13.28 5.84
C ARG A 237 -4.08 -12.48 4.77
N LYS A 238 -4.16 -11.12 4.93
CA LYS A 238 -4.69 -10.22 3.90
C LYS A 238 -4.06 -10.52 2.53
N PHE A 239 -4.89 -10.54 1.50
CA PHE A 239 -4.49 -10.71 0.10
C PHE A 239 -4.85 -9.43 -0.67
N LYS A 240 -3.86 -8.79 -1.25
CA LYS A 240 -3.98 -7.49 -1.92
C LYS A 240 -3.85 -7.66 -3.42
N THR A 241 -4.74 -7.03 -4.17
CA THR A 241 -4.79 -7.08 -5.64
C THR A 241 -4.62 -5.68 -6.23
N ALA A 242 -4.00 -5.60 -7.41
CA ALA A 242 -3.96 -4.40 -8.25
C ALA A 242 -4.10 -4.79 -9.73
N ILE A 243 -4.89 -4.04 -10.49
CA ILE A 243 -5.08 -4.25 -11.93
C ILE A 243 -5.03 -2.89 -12.63
N THR A 244 -4.17 -2.75 -13.64
CA THR A 244 -4.08 -1.52 -14.44
C THR A 244 -3.96 -1.81 -15.92
N GLY A 245 -4.67 -1.02 -16.72
CA GLY A 245 -4.53 -0.97 -18.16
C GLY A 245 -3.74 0.25 -18.65
N HIS A 246 -3.35 1.14 -17.74
CA HIS A 246 -2.71 2.41 -18.07
C HIS A 246 -1.18 2.27 -18.12
N PRO A 247 -0.48 2.88 -19.11
CA PRO A 247 0.97 2.78 -19.26
C PRO A 247 1.77 3.40 -18.10
N SER A 248 1.19 4.29 -17.29
CA SER A 248 1.83 4.81 -16.07
C SER A 248 1.84 3.82 -14.91
N GLN A 249 1.22 2.64 -15.06
CA GLN A 249 1.17 1.58 -14.03
C GLN A 249 0.69 2.08 -12.65
N ASP A 250 -0.33 2.88 -12.62
CA ASP A 250 -0.83 3.79 -11.60
C ASP A 250 -1.45 3.14 -10.34
N VAL A 251 -1.25 1.85 -10.14
CA VAL A 251 -1.85 1.07 -9.04
C VAL A 251 -0.85 0.54 -8.02
N VAL A 252 0.39 1.02 -8.03
CA VAL A 252 1.48 0.57 -7.12
C VAL A 252 1.61 -0.95 -7.10
N HIS A 253 1.62 -1.56 -8.27
CA HIS A 253 1.52 -3.01 -8.48
C HIS A 253 2.60 -3.80 -7.72
N GLU A 254 3.82 -3.28 -7.61
CA GLU A 254 4.99 -3.94 -7.02
C GLU A 254 4.84 -4.27 -5.52
N ILE A 255 3.83 -3.70 -4.85
CA ILE A 255 3.60 -3.92 -3.40
C ILE A 255 2.30 -4.66 -3.08
N ASN A 256 1.71 -5.32 -4.08
CA ASN A 256 0.51 -6.15 -3.95
C ASN A 256 0.84 -7.64 -3.96
N ASP A 257 -0.02 -8.48 -3.38
CA ASP A 257 0.16 -9.94 -3.35
C ASP A 257 -0.02 -10.53 -4.75
N VAL A 258 -0.90 -9.95 -5.56
CA VAL A 258 -1.07 -10.23 -6.99
C VAL A 258 -1.34 -8.92 -7.74
N ALA A 259 -0.78 -8.77 -8.92
CA ALA A 259 -1.08 -7.64 -9.78
C ALA A 259 -1.06 -8.03 -11.26
N PHE A 260 -1.91 -7.35 -12.03
CA PHE A 260 -2.05 -7.48 -13.47
C PHE A 260 -1.72 -6.12 -14.10
N VAL A 261 -0.68 -6.08 -14.92
CA VAL A 261 -0.21 -4.86 -15.60
C VAL A 261 -0.35 -5.06 -17.09
N ALA A 262 -1.09 -4.17 -17.76
CA ALA A 262 -1.36 -4.32 -19.19
C ALA A 262 -0.08 -4.32 -20.04
N VAL A 263 -0.05 -5.21 -21.00
CA VAL A 263 1.03 -5.35 -21.99
C VAL A 263 0.44 -5.72 -23.35
N GLU A 264 1.17 -5.41 -24.40
CA GLU A 264 0.87 -5.86 -25.75
C GLU A 264 1.78 -7.05 -26.12
N HIS A 265 1.17 -8.21 -26.33
CA HIS A 265 1.88 -9.39 -26.80
C HIS A 265 1.92 -9.41 -28.34
N PRO A 266 3.07 -9.72 -28.97
CA PRO A 266 3.23 -9.63 -30.44
C PRO A 266 2.22 -10.48 -31.24
N GLU A 267 1.78 -11.61 -30.68
CA GLU A 267 0.90 -12.56 -31.37
C GLU A 267 -0.51 -12.63 -30.77
N LEU A 268 -0.66 -12.35 -29.46
CA LEU A 268 -1.91 -12.56 -28.73
C LEU A 268 -2.68 -11.25 -28.47
N GLY A 269 -2.10 -10.09 -28.86
CA GLY A 269 -2.73 -8.79 -28.64
C GLY A 269 -2.58 -8.27 -27.21
N VAL A 270 -3.54 -7.44 -26.75
CA VAL A 270 -3.47 -6.82 -25.42
C VAL A 270 -3.96 -7.76 -24.33
N GLY A 271 -3.20 -7.85 -23.26
CA GLY A 271 -3.51 -8.61 -22.07
C GLY A 271 -2.68 -8.11 -20.89
N TYR A 272 -2.34 -9.00 -19.97
CA TYR A 272 -1.66 -8.61 -18.74
C TYR A 272 -0.38 -9.41 -18.50
N ASP A 273 0.65 -8.73 -17.97
CA ASP A 273 1.80 -9.29 -17.30
C ASP A 273 1.45 -9.56 -15.83
N LEU A 274 1.75 -10.75 -15.31
CA LEU A 274 1.36 -11.17 -13.98
C LEU A 274 2.51 -11.01 -12.98
N TRP A 275 2.24 -10.28 -11.90
CA TRP A 275 3.15 -10.04 -10.79
C TRP A 275 2.61 -10.66 -9.50
N VAL A 276 3.46 -11.25 -8.66
CA VAL A 276 3.07 -11.89 -7.40
C VAL A 276 4.03 -11.58 -6.25
N GLY A 277 3.54 -11.65 -5.02
CA GLY A 277 4.35 -11.69 -3.81
C GLY A 277 4.87 -10.35 -3.29
N GLY A 278 4.30 -9.22 -3.71
CA GLY A 278 4.64 -7.91 -3.15
C GLY A 278 4.07 -7.65 -1.75
N GLY A 279 4.76 -6.84 -0.97
CA GLY A 279 4.26 -6.38 0.32
C GLY A 279 5.31 -5.78 1.23
N LEU A 280 4.95 -4.70 1.88
CA LEU A 280 5.80 -3.93 2.81
C LEU A 280 5.71 -4.46 4.26
N SER A 281 5.79 -3.58 5.27
CA SER A 281 5.85 -3.88 6.70
C SER A 281 7.28 -4.19 7.17
N THR A 282 7.45 -5.00 8.23
CA THR A 282 8.76 -5.27 8.85
C THR A 282 9.75 -6.07 7.99
N ALA A 283 9.27 -6.73 6.95
CA ALA A 283 10.08 -7.49 5.99
C ALA A 283 9.62 -7.13 4.58
N PRO A 284 9.93 -5.94 4.07
CA PRO A 284 9.46 -5.47 2.77
C PRO A 284 10.03 -6.32 1.63
N ARG A 285 9.18 -6.59 0.63
CA ARG A 285 9.55 -7.24 -0.63
C ARG A 285 8.71 -6.63 -1.75
N LEU A 286 9.32 -6.42 -2.89
CA LEU A 286 8.61 -6.09 -4.11
C LEU A 286 8.07 -7.38 -4.75
N ALA A 287 7.01 -7.26 -5.54
CA ALA A 287 6.47 -8.35 -6.32
C ALA A 287 7.46 -8.79 -7.41
N GLU A 288 7.35 -10.04 -7.81
CA GLU A 288 8.14 -10.63 -8.89
C GLU A 288 7.24 -10.97 -10.07
N ARG A 289 7.72 -10.75 -11.28
CA ARG A 289 7.03 -11.18 -12.50
C ARG A 289 7.07 -12.70 -12.64
N LEU A 290 5.94 -13.31 -13.03
CA LEU A 290 5.92 -14.72 -13.39
C LEU A 290 6.37 -14.98 -14.86
N GLY A 291 6.52 -13.94 -15.67
CA GLY A 291 6.92 -14.05 -17.07
C GLY A 291 5.83 -14.67 -17.96
N VAL A 292 4.58 -14.52 -17.58
CA VAL A 292 3.43 -15.06 -18.32
C VAL A 292 2.57 -13.94 -18.90
N PHE A 293 1.84 -14.26 -19.99
CA PHE A 293 0.78 -13.43 -20.53
C PHE A 293 -0.58 -13.97 -20.09
N VAL A 294 -1.43 -13.09 -19.59
CA VAL A 294 -2.81 -13.40 -19.19
C VAL A 294 -3.78 -12.69 -20.11
N GLU A 295 -4.54 -13.46 -20.86
CA GLU A 295 -5.66 -12.91 -21.65
C GLU A 295 -6.69 -12.28 -20.72
N PRO A 296 -7.30 -11.13 -21.09
CA PRO A 296 -8.28 -10.44 -20.24
C PRO A 296 -9.42 -11.34 -19.74
N ALA A 297 -9.91 -12.23 -20.59
CA ALA A 297 -10.97 -13.17 -20.24
C ALA A 297 -10.55 -14.23 -19.19
N ARG A 298 -9.25 -14.44 -18.99
CA ARG A 298 -8.71 -15.39 -18.01
C ARG A 298 -8.27 -14.73 -16.71
N ALA A 299 -8.33 -13.39 -16.60
CA ALA A 299 -7.82 -12.67 -15.43
C ALA A 299 -8.48 -13.15 -14.11
N ALA A 300 -9.78 -13.38 -14.10
CA ALA A 300 -10.51 -13.86 -12.92
C ALA A 300 -10.13 -15.32 -12.56
N GLU A 301 -9.94 -16.21 -13.54
CA GLU A 301 -9.44 -17.58 -13.34
C GLU A 301 -8.05 -17.56 -12.71
N VAL A 302 -7.12 -16.79 -13.29
CA VAL A 302 -5.73 -16.69 -12.83
C VAL A 302 -5.66 -16.07 -11.43
N TRP A 303 -6.41 -15.00 -11.17
CA TRP A 303 -6.52 -14.39 -9.85
C TRP A 303 -6.98 -15.40 -8.80
N HIS A 304 -8.01 -16.19 -9.12
CA HIS A 304 -8.53 -17.24 -8.24
C HIS A 304 -7.49 -18.32 -7.98
N GLY A 305 -6.76 -18.77 -9.01
CA GLY A 305 -5.67 -19.73 -8.87
C GLY A 305 -4.58 -19.24 -7.91
N VAL A 306 -4.14 -17.98 -8.04
CA VAL A 306 -3.16 -17.37 -7.11
C VAL A 306 -3.70 -17.30 -5.68
N ALA A 307 -4.98 -16.93 -5.51
CA ALA A 307 -5.64 -16.90 -4.19
C ALA A 307 -5.74 -18.29 -3.56
N GLN A 308 -6.03 -19.33 -4.36
CA GLN A 308 -6.07 -20.71 -3.91
C GLN A 308 -4.68 -21.24 -3.53
N ILE A 309 -3.63 -20.94 -4.30
CA ILE A 309 -2.24 -21.26 -3.91
C ILE A 309 -1.94 -20.64 -2.54
N PHE A 310 -2.32 -19.38 -2.33
CA PHE A 310 -2.09 -18.72 -1.05
C PHE A 310 -2.90 -19.36 0.08
N ARG A 311 -4.16 -19.77 -0.15
CA ARG A 311 -4.98 -20.50 0.82
C ARG A 311 -4.35 -21.82 1.21
N ASP A 312 -3.89 -22.60 0.23
CA ASP A 312 -3.51 -24.01 0.36
C ASP A 312 -2.04 -24.20 0.78
N TYR A 313 -1.13 -23.37 0.27
CA TYR A 313 0.31 -23.44 0.52
C TYR A 313 0.86 -22.29 1.37
N GLY A 314 0.07 -21.25 1.63
CA GLY A 314 0.49 -20.11 2.46
C GLY A 314 0.77 -20.51 3.91
N TYR A 315 1.74 -19.84 4.52
CA TYR A 315 2.17 -20.13 5.89
C TYR A 315 1.16 -19.59 6.92
N ARG A 316 0.70 -20.42 7.86
CA ARG A 316 -0.33 -20.03 8.84
C ARG A 316 0.18 -19.99 10.29
N ARG A 317 1.24 -20.73 10.62
CA ARG A 317 1.72 -20.88 12.00
C ARG A 317 2.10 -19.56 12.66
N LEU A 318 2.83 -18.68 11.94
CA LEU A 318 3.31 -17.39 12.47
C LEU A 318 2.70 -16.23 11.66
N ARG A 319 1.85 -15.43 12.28
CA ARG A 319 1.16 -14.31 11.59
C ARG A 319 2.10 -13.30 10.94
N ASN A 320 3.27 -13.05 11.49
CA ASN A 320 4.27 -12.15 10.89
C ASN A 320 5.02 -12.78 9.69
N LYS A 321 4.82 -14.06 9.43
CA LYS A 321 5.36 -14.82 8.28
C LYS A 321 4.26 -15.33 7.34
N ALA A 322 3.01 -14.91 7.50
CA ALA A 322 1.85 -15.47 6.83
C ALA A 322 1.44 -14.79 5.51
N ARG A 323 2.20 -13.82 5.00
CA ARG A 323 1.93 -13.17 3.70
C ARG A 323 2.47 -14.00 2.54
N LEU A 324 1.83 -13.88 1.36
CA LEU A 324 2.21 -14.58 0.12
C LEU A 324 3.70 -14.39 -0.23
N LYS A 325 4.26 -13.21 -0.02
CA LYS A 325 5.67 -12.90 -0.27
C LYS A 325 6.68 -13.84 0.40
N PHE A 326 6.31 -14.47 1.51
CA PHE A 326 7.19 -15.44 2.18
C PHE A 326 7.16 -16.80 1.47
N LEU A 327 6.02 -17.22 0.97
CA LEU A 327 5.89 -18.41 0.14
C LEU A 327 6.68 -18.23 -1.17
N LEU A 328 6.48 -17.11 -1.85
CA LEU A 328 7.20 -16.80 -3.08
C LEU A 328 8.72 -16.75 -2.86
N ALA A 329 9.18 -16.17 -1.75
CA ALA A 329 10.60 -16.12 -1.42
C ALA A 329 11.26 -17.49 -1.23
N ASP A 330 10.48 -18.48 -0.76
CA ASP A 330 10.96 -19.84 -0.55
C ASP A 330 10.83 -20.68 -1.83
N TRP A 331 9.84 -20.41 -2.68
CA TRP A 331 9.60 -21.16 -3.93
C TRP A 331 10.33 -20.58 -5.14
N GLY A 332 10.43 -19.25 -5.24
CA GLY A 332 10.77 -18.53 -6.46
C GLY A 332 9.62 -18.44 -7.46
N ALA A 333 9.74 -17.56 -8.43
CA ALA A 333 8.72 -17.30 -9.45
C ALA A 333 8.47 -18.52 -10.35
N GLU A 334 9.52 -19.26 -10.71
CA GLU A 334 9.44 -20.44 -11.58
C GLU A 334 8.57 -21.54 -10.98
N ARG A 335 8.84 -21.94 -9.74
CA ARG A 335 8.02 -22.96 -9.06
C ARG A 335 6.61 -22.47 -8.80
N PHE A 336 6.43 -21.17 -8.50
CA PHE A 336 5.09 -20.62 -8.28
C PHE A 336 4.26 -20.74 -9.57
N ARG A 337 4.85 -20.40 -10.72
CA ARG A 337 4.25 -20.55 -12.05
C ARG A 337 3.90 -22.00 -12.33
N GLU A 338 4.84 -22.94 -12.12
CA GLU A 338 4.62 -24.37 -12.33
C GLU A 338 3.39 -24.87 -11.56
N VAL A 339 3.28 -24.53 -10.28
CA VAL A 339 2.14 -24.95 -9.44
C VAL A 339 0.85 -24.26 -9.92
N LEU A 340 0.89 -22.98 -10.30
CA LEU A 340 -0.26 -22.29 -10.84
C LEU A 340 -0.78 -22.98 -12.11
N ASP A 341 0.10 -23.24 -13.07
CA ASP A 341 -0.24 -23.83 -14.37
C ASP A 341 -0.73 -25.27 -14.25
N THR A 342 -0.18 -26.05 -13.32
CA THR A 342 -0.46 -27.51 -13.25
C THR A 342 -1.54 -27.89 -12.26
N GLU A 343 -1.75 -27.13 -11.17
CA GLU A 343 -2.68 -27.51 -10.12
C GLU A 343 -3.95 -26.65 -10.08
N TYR A 344 -3.91 -25.42 -10.62
CA TYR A 344 -4.99 -24.45 -10.42
C TYR A 344 -5.60 -23.87 -11.69
N LEU A 345 -4.96 -23.96 -12.83
CA LEU A 345 -5.49 -23.48 -14.10
C LEU A 345 -5.94 -24.63 -15.02
N ALA A 346 -6.94 -24.35 -15.84
CA ALA A 346 -7.43 -25.31 -16.84
C ALA A 346 -6.39 -25.61 -17.95
N SER A 347 -5.52 -24.64 -18.23
CA SER A 347 -4.40 -24.76 -19.18
C SER A 347 -3.27 -23.80 -18.79
N PRO A 348 -2.01 -24.16 -19.08
CA PRO A 348 -0.86 -23.31 -18.80
C PRO A 348 -0.97 -21.95 -19.48
N LEU A 349 -0.33 -20.95 -18.87
CA LEU A 349 -0.25 -19.60 -19.42
C LEU A 349 0.93 -19.51 -20.42
N PRO A 350 0.75 -18.84 -21.57
CA PRO A 350 1.87 -18.58 -22.47
C PRO A 350 2.88 -17.63 -21.83
N ASP A 351 4.11 -17.62 -22.33
CA ASP A 351 5.12 -16.62 -21.95
C ASP A 351 4.68 -15.23 -22.36
N GLY A 352 5.06 -14.21 -21.59
CA GLY A 352 4.63 -12.83 -21.81
C GLY A 352 5.75 -11.80 -21.68
N PRO A 353 5.64 -10.67 -22.42
CA PRO A 353 6.60 -9.58 -22.32
C PRO A 353 6.48 -8.86 -20.96
N ALA A 354 7.52 -8.12 -20.59
CA ALA A 354 7.45 -7.16 -19.50
C ALA A 354 6.69 -5.91 -19.95
N ALA A 355 5.93 -5.31 -19.03
CA ALA A 355 5.42 -3.97 -19.24
C ALA A 355 6.60 -2.98 -19.38
N PRO A 356 6.52 -2.01 -20.32
CA PRO A 356 7.53 -0.97 -20.43
C PRO A 356 7.62 -0.13 -19.13
N THR A 357 8.79 0.43 -18.84
CA THR A 357 8.93 1.41 -17.74
C THR A 357 8.03 2.61 -18.00
N PRO A 358 7.23 3.06 -17.02
CA PRO A 358 6.36 4.21 -17.18
C PRO A 358 7.14 5.50 -17.50
N ALA A 359 6.60 6.28 -18.42
CA ALA A 359 7.19 7.57 -18.81
C ALA A 359 6.58 8.76 -18.03
N THR A 360 5.46 8.56 -17.35
CA THR A 360 4.71 9.60 -16.65
C THR A 360 4.32 9.15 -15.25
N PRO A 361 4.22 10.09 -14.27
CA PRO A 361 3.71 9.78 -12.94
C PRO A 361 2.28 9.24 -12.98
N GLY A 362 1.99 8.23 -12.16
CA GLY A 362 0.67 7.57 -12.08
C GLY A 362 -0.29 8.17 -11.04
N ASP A 363 -0.07 9.40 -10.56
CA ASP A 363 -0.93 10.02 -9.54
C ASP A 363 -2.11 10.83 -10.11
N HIS A 364 -2.09 11.11 -11.42
CA HIS A 364 -3.14 11.78 -12.20
C HIS A 364 -3.57 13.17 -11.66
N VAL A 365 -2.72 13.88 -10.91
CA VAL A 365 -3.02 15.22 -10.40
C VAL A 365 -2.98 16.25 -11.53
N GLY A 366 -3.95 17.16 -11.52
CA GLY A 366 -4.08 18.22 -12.52
C GLY A 366 -5.19 17.93 -13.54
N VAL A 367 -5.19 18.71 -14.63
CA VAL A 367 -6.18 18.62 -15.70
C VAL A 367 -5.63 17.79 -16.85
N HIS A 368 -6.37 16.78 -17.28
CA HIS A 368 -6.00 15.87 -18.35
C HIS A 368 -7.17 15.61 -19.28
N ARG A 369 -6.87 15.34 -20.55
CA ARG A 369 -7.88 15.07 -21.57
C ARG A 369 -8.29 13.59 -21.58
N GLN A 370 -9.60 13.33 -21.61
CA GLN A 370 -10.16 12.01 -21.83
C GLN A 370 -10.22 11.66 -23.33
N ARG A 371 -10.36 10.37 -23.65
CA ARG A 371 -10.47 9.89 -25.05
C ARG A 371 -11.71 10.41 -25.78
N ASP A 372 -12.78 10.77 -25.04
CA ASP A 372 -14.02 11.32 -25.61
C ASP A 372 -13.97 12.84 -25.84
N GLY A 373 -12.85 13.48 -25.51
CA GLY A 373 -12.62 14.91 -25.65
C GLY A 373 -12.95 15.75 -24.44
N ARG A 374 -13.66 15.21 -23.43
CA ARG A 374 -13.83 15.82 -22.12
C ARG A 374 -12.54 15.77 -21.31
N HIS A 375 -12.59 16.17 -20.06
CA HIS A 375 -11.43 16.20 -19.17
C HIS A 375 -11.69 15.41 -17.88
N TYR A 376 -10.61 14.94 -17.28
CA TYR A 376 -10.62 14.58 -15.86
C TYR A 376 -9.71 15.52 -15.07
N VAL A 377 -10.07 15.73 -13.81
CA VAL A 377 -9.35 16.64 -12.90
C VAL A 377 -8.93 15.86 -11.66
N GLY A 378 -7.62 15.63 -11.51
CA GLY A 378 -7.05 15.02 -10.32
C GLY A 378 -6.80 16.05 -9.24
N VAL A 379 -7.33 15.82 -8.02
CA VAL A 379 -7.25 16.75 -6.90
C VAL A 379 -6.64 16.13 -5.65
N THR A 380 -5.95 16.95 -4.87
CA THR A 380 -5.20 16.53 -3.70
C THR A 380 -5.73 17.19 -2.44
N PRO A 381 -6.48 16.47 -1.59
CA PRO A 381 -6.66 16.88 -0.19
C PRO A 381 -5.34 16.68 0.57
N THR A 382 -5.07 17.50 1.57
CA THR A 382 -3.87 17.36 2.37
C THR A 382 -3.88 16.00 3.11
N VAL A 383 -2.90 15.17 2.85
CA VAL A 383 -2.70 13.81 3.44
C VAL A 383 -3.94 12.90 3.41
N GLY A 384 -4.83 13.12 2.44
CA GLY A 384 -6.05 12.34 2.29
C GLY A 384 -7.11 12.56 3.36
N ARG A 385 -6.98 13.59 4.23
CA ARG A 385 -8.00 13.94 5.23
C ARG A 385 -9.10 14.76 4.57
N VAL A 386 -10.35 14.31 4.74
CA VAL A 386 -11.56 15.03 4.33
C VAL A 386 -12.60 14.95 5.46
N SER A 387 -13.69 15.73 5.34
CA SER A 387 -14.84 15.63 6.23
C SER A 387 -16.09 15.23 5.45
N GLY A 388 -17.14 14.79 6.14
CA GLY A 388 -18.45 14.58 5.51
C GLY A 388 -18.96 15.86 4.87
N ALA A 389 -18.81 17.00 5.54
CA ALA A 389 -19.16 18.31 4.98
C ALA A 389 -18.40 18.62 3.68
N THR A 390 -17.08 18.35 3.62
CA THR A 390 -16.28 18.49 2.40
C THR A 390 -16.81 17.57 1.29
N LEU A 391 -17.15 16.30 1.61
CA LEU A 391 -17.67 15.35 0.63
C LEU A 391 -19.07 15.75 0.12
N THR A 392 -19.94 16.34 0.98
CA THR A 392 -21.22 16.92 0.56
C THR A 392 -21.00 18.07 -0.41
N GLY A 393 -20.15 19.04 -0.01
CA GLY A 393 -19.81 20.20 -0.87
C GLY A 393 -19.21 19.76 -2.21
N LEU A 394 -18.39 18.72 -2.22
CA LEU A 394 -17.85 18.14 -3.46
C LEU A 394 -18.97 17.56 -4.33
N ALA A 395 -19.90 16.80 -3.76
CA ALA A 395 -21.01 16.25 -4.54
C ALA A 395 -21.90 17.35 -5.13
N ASP A 396 -22.21 18.40 -4.37
CA ASP A 396 -22.98 19.55 -4.83
C ASP A 396 -22.26 20.31 -5.96
N LEU A 397 -20.95 20.53 -5.80
CA LEU A 397 -20.12 21.19 -6.80
C LEU A 397 -20.08 20.39 -8.10
N LEU A 398 -19.81 19.08 -8.03
CA LEU A 398 -19.75 18.23 -9.21
C LEU A 398 -21.07 18.23 -9.99
N GLU A 399 -22.19 18.10 -9.30
CA GLU A 399 -23.53 18.10 -9.92
C GLU A 399 -23.88 19.44 -10.55
N SER A 400 -23.47 20.57 -9.94
CA SER A 400 -23.70 21.90 -10.51
C SER A 400 -22.92 22.15 -11.79
N HIS A 401 -21.77 21.47 -11.97
CA HIS A 401 -20.93 21.50 -13.19
C HIS A 401 -21.19 20.32 -14.15
N GLY A 402 -22.32 19.58 -13.96
CA GLY A 402 -22.77 18.55 -14.89
C GLY A 402 -22.02 17.22 -14.81
N THR A 403 -21.06 17.04 -13.88
CA THR A 403 -20.36 15.79 -13.68
C THR A 403 -20.90 14.98 -12.49
N ARG A 404 -20.83 13.65 -12.57
CA ARG A 404 -21.40 12.77 -11.56
C ARG A 404 -20.51 11.58 -11.21
N ARG A 405 -19.33 11.47 -11.82
CA ARG A 405 -18.41 10.37 -11.60
C ARG A 405 -17.09 10.88 -11.04
N LEU A 406 -16.58 10.15 -10.07
CA LEU A 406 -15.26 10.41 -9.51
C LEU A 406 -14.60 9.09 -9.12
N ARG A 407 -13.31 9.13 -8.83
CA ARG A 407 -12.56 7.97 -8.35
C ARG A 407 -11.62 8.33 -7.22
N THR A 408 -11.48 7.44 -6.25
CA THR A 408 -10.39 7.46 -5.30
C THR A 408 -9.14 6.88 -5.94
N THR A 409 -7.95 7.32 -5.49
CA THR A 409 -6.68 6.87 -6.05
C THR A 409 -5.81 6.12 -5.02
N PRO A 410 -4.81 5.34 -5.47
CA PRO A 410 -3.82 4.73 -4.58
C PRO A 410 -2.88 5.73 -3.91
N HIS A 411 -3.09 7.04 -4.09
CA HIS A 411 -2.25 8.12 -3.58
C HIS A 411 -2.98 9.05 -2.61
N GLN A 412 -4.09 8.58 -1.99
CA GLN A 412 -4.95 9.39 -1.08
C GLN A 412 -5.53 10.63 -1.77
N LYS A 413 -5.88 10.54 -3.05
CA LYS A 413 -6.39 11.62 -3.89
C LYS A 413 -7.74 11.24 -4.51
N LEU A 414 -8.34 12.19 -5.22
CA LEU A 414 -9.54 12.00 -6.01
C LEU A 414 -9.29 12.39 -7.47
N VAL A 415 -9.97 11.71 -8.39
CA VAL A 415 -10.04 12.09 -9.81
C VAL A 415 -11.51 12.29 -10.16
N ILE A 416 -11.84 13.50 -10.65
CA ILE A 416 -13.16 13.89 -11.10
C ILE A 416 -13.22 13.67 -12.60
N LEU A 417 -14.25 12.99 -13.08
CA LEU A 417 -14.37 12.53 -14.46
C LEU A 417 -15.40 13.36 -15.23
N ASP A 418 -15.30 13.32 -16.55
CA ASP A 418 -16.32 13.81 -17.49
C ASP A 418 -16.57 15.33 -17.43
N VAL A 419 -15.54 16.11 -17.18
CA VAL A 419 -15.62 17.56 -17.09
C VAL A 419 -15.55 18.20 -18.48
N ASP A 420 -16.55 19.02 -18.82
CA ASP A 420 -16.53 19.79 -20.06
C ASP A 420 -15.49 20.91 -19.97
N GLU A 421 -14.85 21.26 -21.09
CA GLU A 421 -13.76 22.25 -21.12
C GLU A 421 -14.20 23.63 -20.56
N SER A 422 -15.46 24.03 -20.83
CA SER A 422 -16.03 25.29 -20.33
C SER A 422 -16.20 25.33 -18.81
N GLU A 423 -16.29 24.16 -18.15
CA GLU A 423 -16.52 24.02 -16.73
C GLU A 423 -15.22 23.85 -15.92
N LEU A 424 -14.06 23.73 -16.58
CA LEU A 424 -12.79 23.44 -15.91
C LEU A 424 -12.40 24.52 -14.85
N GLU A 425 -12.27 25.76 -15.26
CA GLU A 425 -11.81 26.82 -14.34
C GLU A 425 -12.83 27.12 -13.23
N PRO A 426 -14.16 27.22 -13.49
CA PRO A 426 -15.14 27.34 -12.41
C PRO A 426 -15.12 26.16 -11.43
N LEU A 427 -14.99 24.92 -11.93
CA LEU A 427 -14.89 23.73 -11.10
C LEU A 427 -13.63 23.75 -10.24
N ILE A 428 -12.46 24.08 -10.81
CA ILE A 428 -11.19 24.16 -10.09
C ILE A 428 -11.26 25.21 -8.98
N ALA A 429 -11.86 26.36 -9.23
CA ALA A 429 -12.03 27.39 -8.21
C ALA A 429 -12.89 26.89 -7.03
N GLY A 430 -14.01 26.21 -7.30
CA GLY A 430 -14.84 25.61 -6.25
C GLY A 430 -14.13 24.46 -5.50
N LEU A 431 -13.29 23.68 -6.19
CA LEU A 431 -12.48 22.64 -5.56
C LEU A 431 -11.44 23.22 -4.59
N ASP A 432 -10.78 24.31 -4.96
CA ASP A 432 -9.82 25.02 -4.09
C ASP A 432 -10.51 25.58 -2.83
N GLU A 433 -11.75 26.09 -2.92
CA GLU A 433 -12.54 26.52 -1.77
C GLU A 433 -12.85 25.37 -0.80
N LEU A 434 -12.97 24.14 -1.31
CA LEU A 434 -13.15 22.93 -0.51
C LEU A 434 -11.83 22.34 0.03
N GLY A 435 -10.69 22.96 -0.27
CA GLY A 435 -9.36 22.47 0.10
C GLY A 435 -8.89 21.26 -0.73
N LEU A 436 -9.48 21.07 -1.92
CA LEU A 436 -9.18 20.01 -2.87
C LEU A 436 -8.44 20.59 -4.08
N SER A 437 -7.12 20.75 -3.98
CA SER A 437 -6.37 21.45 -5.02
C SER A 437 -6.09 20.55 -6.24
N ALA A 438 -6.40 21.09 -7.43
CA ALA A 438 -5.97 20.52 -8.72
C ALA A 438 -4.55 20.97 -9.11
N ARG A 439 -4.02 22.01 -8.47
CA ARG A 439 -2.69 22.59 -8.71
C ARG A 439 -1.90 22.70 -7.40
N PRO A 440 -1.74 21.59 -6.66
CA PRO A 440 -1.05 21.61 -5.37
C PRO A 440 0.45 21.84 -5.56
N SER A 441 1.13 22.29 -4.50
CA SER A 441 2.59 22.25 -4.42
C SER A 441 3.11 20.82 -4.62
N LEU A 442 4.37 20.65 -5.03
CA LEU A 442 4.97 19.32 -5.20
C LEU A 442 4.99 18.54 -3.87
N PHE A 443 5.16 19.23 -2.73
CA PHE A 443 5.12 18.58 -1.41
C PHE A 443 3.71 18.13 -1.02
N ARG A 444 2.68 18.96 -1.23
CA ARG A 444 1.30 18.56 -0.99
C ARG A 444 0.90 17.38 -1.89
N ARG A 445 1.28 17.44 -3.16
CA ARG A 445 1.05 16.40 -4.15
C ARG A 445 1.64 15.06 -3.75
N SER A 446 2.85 15.05 -3.16
CA SER A 446 3.62 13.83 -2.97
C SER A 446 3.64 13.31 -1.53
N THR A 447 2.95 14.01 -0.59
CA THR A 447 2.90 13.59 0.82
C THR A 447 1.68 12.74 1.08
N ILE A 448 1.90 11.56 1.69
CA ILE A 448 0.84 10.71 2.24
C ILE A 448 1.14 10.34 3.69
N ALA A 449 0.08 10.14 4.48
CA ALA A 449 0.19 9.75 5.88
C ALA A 449 -0.78 8.61 6.22
N CYS A 450 -0.37 7.72 7.13
CA CYS A 450 -1.29 6.75 7.71
C CYS A 450 -2.20 7.43 8.76
N THR A 451 -3.15 6.69 9.31
CA THR A 451 -4.09 7.21 10.32
C THR A 451 -3.41 7.74 11.61
N GLY A 452 -2.24 7.18 11.99
CA GLY A 452 -1.52 7.64 13.18
C GLY A 452 -2.14 7.24 14.51
N ILE A 453 -1.60 7.84 15.59
CA ILE A 453 -2.00 7.53 16.98
C ILE A 453 -3.41 8.03 17.32
N GLU A 454 -3.94 8.95 16.53
CA GLU A 454 -5.29 9.49 16.74
C GLU A 454 -6.35 8.38 16.79
N PHE A 455 -6.26 7.38 15.91
CA PHE A 455 -7.23 6.29 15.83
C PHE A 455 -6.62 4.88 15.87
N CYS A 456 -5.34 4.73 15.54
CA CYS A 456 -4.74 3.40 15.39
C CYS A 456 -4.08 2.91 16.67
N LYS A 457 -4.54 1.77 17.21
CA LYS A 457 -3.96 1.13 18.42
C LYS A 457 -2.48 0.73 18.26
N LEU A 458 -2.01 0.53 17.03
CA LEU A 458 -0.66 0.09 16.74
C LEU A 458 0.32 1.26 16.52
N ALA A 459 -0.19 2.48 16.41
CA ALA A 459 0.64 3.66 16.20
C ALA A 459 1.34 4.11 17.49
N ILE A 460 2.51 4.72 17.31
CA ILE A 460 3.36 5.22 18.38
C ILE A 460 3.36 6.75 18.38
N VAL A 461 3.16 7.36 17.21
CA VAL A 461 3.18 8.82 17.02
C VAL A 461 2.01 9.27 16.16
N GLU A 462 1.72 10.56 16.24
CA GLU A 462 0.81 11.25 15.33
C GLU A 462 1.44 11.31 13.92
N THR A 463 0.61 11.34 12.87
CA THR A 463 1.11 11.30 11.50
C THR A 463 0.42 12.27 10.56
N LYS A 464 -0.91 12.32 10.52
CA LYS A 464 -1.62 13.18 9.58
C LYS A 464 -1.41 14.67 9.88
N GLN A 465 -1.54 15.06 11.14
CA GLN A 465 -1.30 16.45 11.53
C GLN A 465 0.18 16.81 11.35
N THR A 466 1.12 15.95 11.80
CA THR A 466 2.56 16.17 11.61
C THR A 466 2.92 16.35 10.14
N ALA A 467 2.34 15.53 9.25
CA ALA A 467 2.59 15.62 7.82
C ALA A 467 1.95 16.88 7.20
N ALA A 468 0.74 17.26 7.61
CA ALA A 468 0.08 18.46 7.14
C ALA A 468 0.84 19.74 7.56
N ASP A 469 1.31 19.80 8.81
CA ASP A 469 2.12 20.91 9.32
C ASP A 469 3.48 21.00 8.59
N ALA A 470 4.11 19.86 8.33
CA ALA A 470 5.35 19.81 7.54
C ALA A 470 5.13 20.32 6.10
N VAL A 471 4.04 19.88 5.42
CA VAL A 471 3.69 20.38 4.09
C VAL A 471 3.51 21.89 4.10
N ALA A 472 2.70 22.44 5.02
CA ALA A 472 2.45 23.87 5.10
C ALA A 472 3.74 24.70 5.33
N GLN A 473 4.67 24.18 6.13
CA GLN A 473 5.97 24.82 6.34
C GLN A 473 6.87 24.72 5.10
N LEU A 474 6.92 23.57 4.43
CA LEU A 474 7.74 23.36 3.24
C LEU A 474 7.26 24.21 2.07
N GLU A 475 5.94 24.35 1.88
CA GLU A 475 5.35 25.27 0.89
C GLU A 475 5.85 26.70 1.04
N GLN A 476 6.00 27.19 2.27
CA GLN A 476 6.52 28.53 2.55
C GLN A 476 8.04 28.62 2.39
N ARG A 477 8.79 27.65 2.92
CA ARG A 477 10.27 27.69 3.00
C ARG A 477 10.95 27.38 1.67
N LEU A 478 10.32 26.57 0.82
CA LEU A 478 10.83 26.13 -0.48
C LEU A 478 10.10 26.78 -1.66
N ALA A 479 9.30 27.82 -1.40
CA ALA A 479 8.63 28.59 -2.45
C ALA A 479 9.64 29.04 -3.53
N GLY A 480 9.34 28.77 -4.79
CA GLY A 480 10.20 29.09 -5.94
C GLY A 480 11.38 28.12 -6.16
N LEU A 481 11.61 27.14 -5.28
CA LEU A 481 12.60 26.06 -5.51
C LEU A 481 11.98 24.82 -6.15
N GLU A 482 10.68 24.65 -6.09
CA GLU A 482 9.97 23.50 -6.66
C GLU A 482 10.20 23.34 -8.17
N GLU A 483 10.30 24.45 -8.90
CA GLU A 483 10.59 24.46 -10.35
C GLU A 483 11.97 23.91 -10.71
N GLN A 484 12.88 23.80 -9.74
CA GLN A 484 14.24 23.27 -9.93
C GLN A 484 14.30 21.74 -9.65
N LEU A 485 13.21 21.16 -9.13
CA LEU A 485 13.15 19.73 -8.87
C LEU A 485 12.88 18.97 -10.16
N PRO A 486 13.62 17.91 -10.49
CA PRO A 486 13.39 17.10 -11.69
C PRO A 486 12.08 16.31 -11.61
N ALA A 487 11.67 15.95 -10.38
CA ALA A 487 10.44 15.23 -10.06
C ALA A 487 9.97 15.60 -8.65
N PRO A 488 8.69 15.37 -8.31
CA PRO A 488 8.19 15.53 -6.95
C PRO A 488 8.94 14.62 -5.98
N ILE A 489 9.29 15.14 -4.79
CA ILE A 489 9.91 14.35 -3.72
C ILE A 489 8.81 13.80 -2.82
N SER A 490 8.67 12.48 -2.75
CA SER A 490 7.64 11.83 -1.96
C SER A 490 8.01 11.78 -0.47
N LEU A 491 7.07 12.26 0.39
CA LEU A 491 7.19 12.23 1.84
C LEU A 491 6.09 11.34 2.43
N HIS A 492 6.46 10.16 2.93
CA HIS A 492 5.50 9.20 3.47
C HIS A 492 5.64 9.04 4.99
N VAL A 493 4.58 9.37 5.74
CA VAL A 493 4.60 9.43 7.20
C VAL A 493 3.79 8.28 7.82
N ASN A 494 4.44 7.45 8.63
CA ASN A 494 3.81 6.27 9.22
C ASN A 494 4.06 6.19 10.73
N GLY A 495 3.00 5.96 11.50
CA GLY A 495 3.04 5.93 12.96
C GLY A 495 3.66 4.68 13.60
N CYS A 496 3.98 3.64 12.82
CA CYS A 496 4.52 2.36 13.32
C CYS A 496 5.23 1.57 12.20
N PRO A 497 5.83 0.39 12.49
CA PRO A 497 6.53 -0.42 11.47
C PRO A 497 5.64 -1.07 10.40
N ASN A 498 4.30 -0.96 10.48
CA ASN A 498 3.40 -1.66 9.54
C ASN A 498 3.39 -1.09 8.12
N SER A 499 3.94 0.11 7.91
CA SER A 499 4.09 0.74 6.60
C SER A 499 2.78 0.88 5.82
N CYS A 500 1.74 1.38 6.50
CA CYS A 500 0.45 1.63 5.85
C CYS A 500 0.55 2.77 4.82
N ALA A 501 1.43 3.75 5.04
CA ALA A 501 1.74 4.83 4.11
C ALA A 501 3.01 4.53 3.26
N ARG A 502 3.36 3.27 3.02
CA ARG A 502 4.39 2.82 2.05
C ARG A 502 5.78 3.44 2.23
N ILE A 503 6.23 3.65 3.48
CA ILE A 503 7.47 4.38 3.80
C ILE A 503 8.74 3.82 3.15
N GLN A 504 8.77 2.51 2.81
CA GLN A 504 9.96 1.92 2.19
C GLN A 504 10.04 2.21 0.68
N THR A 505 8.99 2.75 0.07
CA THR A 505 8.92 3.08 -1.36
C THR A 505 8.75 4.58 -1.59
N ALA A 506 9.17 5.40 -0.64
CA ALA A 506 9.19 6.86 -0.74
C ALA A 506 10.61 7.39 -0.82
N ASP A 507 10.80 8.54 -1.43
CA ASP A 507 12.06 9.29 -1.36
C ASP A 507 12.46 9.56 0.08
N ILE A 508 11.50 10.01 0.89
CA ILE A 508 11.64 10.23 2.33
C ILE A 508 10.53 9.48 3.05
N GLY A 509 10.86 8.34 3.63
CA GLY A 509 9.93 7.51 4.40
C GLY A 509 10.19 7.60 5.89
N LEU A 510 9.14 7.87 6.67
CA LEU A 510 9.21 8.15 8.11
C LEU A 510 8.48 7.08 8.91
N LYS A 511 9.23 6.33 9.73
CA LYS A 511 8.72 5.31 10.63
C LYS A 511 8.63 5.82 12.05
N GLY A 512 7.43 5.99 12.57
CA GLY A 512 7.17 6.49 13.92
C GLY A 512 7.82 5.69 15.03
N GLN A 513 8.40 6.41 15.99
CA GLN A 513 8.99 5.91 17.22
C GLN A 513 9.12 7.03 18.25
N LEU A 514 9.40 6.71 19.51
CA LEU A 514 9.78 7.69 20.51
C LEU A 514 11.30 7.86 20.54
N LEU A 515 11.75 9.09 20.71
CA LEU A 515 13.16 9.49 20.79
C LEU A 515 13.46 10.02 22.19
N PRO A 516 14.67 9.80 22.75
CA PRO A 516 15.11 10.49 23.95
C PRO A 516 15.08 12.01 23.75
N ASP A 517 14.53 12.76 24.71
CA ASP A 517 14.47 14.23 24.66
C ASP A 517 15.68 14.96 25.31
N GLY A 518 16.63 14.20 25.86
CA GLY A 518 17.82 14.74 26.54
C GLY A 518 17.65 14.98 28.03
N ASP A 519 16.42 15.14 28.52
CA ASP A 519 16.08 15.38 29.95
C ASP A 519 15.60 14.09 30.66
N GLY A 520 15.79 12.93 30.04
CA GLY A 520 15.38 11.63 30.54
C GLY A 520 13.94 11.22 30.19
N GLY A 521 13.24 12.05 29.41
CA GLY A 521 11.91 11.78 28.83
C GLY A 521 12.02 11.26 27.39
N GLN A 522 10.88 11.28 26.71
CA GLN A 522 10.74 10.84 25.31
C GLN A 522 9.86 11.80 24.53
N THR A 523 10.25 12.08 23.29
CA THR A 523 9.49 12.92 22.35
C THR A 523 9.11 12.11 21.09
N PRO A 524 7.97 12.40 20.45
CA PRO A 524 7.59 11.81 19.17
C PRO A 524 8.62 12.10 18.08
N GLY A 525 8.90 11.12 17.25
CA GLY A 525 9.81 11.27 16.13
C GLY A 525 9.82 10.07 15.19
N PHE A 526 10.77 10.03 14.27
CA PHE A 526 10.79 9.08 13.18
C PHE A 526 12.19 8.53 12.92
N GLN A 527 12.25 7.24 12.63
CA GLN A 527 13.36 6.64 11.89
C GLN A 527 13.19 6.95 10.41
N VAL A 528 14.22 7.46 9.77
CA VAL A 528 14.17 7.85 8.35
C VAL A 528 14.62 6.71 7.44
N HIS A 529 13.91 6.55 6.32
CA HIS A 529 14.27 5.73 5.17
C HIS A 529 14.40 6.65 3.96
N LEU A 530 15.42 6.52 3.13
CA LEU A 530 15.69 7.43 2.02
C LEU A 530 15.92 6.70 0.70
N GLY A 531 15.46 7.31 -0.38
CA GLY A 531 15.72 6.84 -1.73
C GLY A 531 14.90 5.60 -2.12
N GLY A 532 13.72 5.39 -1.52
CA GLY A 532 12.76 4.43 -2.04
C GLY A 532 12.08 4.97 -3.29
N GLY A 533 11.44 4.10 -4.05
CA GLY A 533 10.63 4.45 -5.22
C GLY A 533 9.98 3.23 -5.83
N LEU A 534 8.92 3.44 -6.59
CA LEU A 534 8.30 2.45 -7.45
C LEU A 534 8.60 2.84 -8.90
N ALA A 535 8.67 1.88 -9.80
CA ALA A 535 8.98 2.14 -11.21
C ALA A 535 7.99 3.13 -11.88
N SER A 536 6.76 3.16 -11.38
CA SER A 536 5.70 4.07 -11.84
C SER A 536 5.83 5.53 -11.37
N GLN A 537 6.86 5.89 -10.61
CA GLN A 537 6.95 7.22 -9.99
C GLN A 537 8.09 8.08 -10.52
N ASP A 538 9.30 7.62 -10.46
CA ASP A 538 10.48 8.45 -10.74
C ASP A 538 11.77 7.64 -10.90
N ARG A 539 11.68 6.32 -11.03
CA ARG A 539 12.83 5.42 -11.15
C ARG A 539 12.66 4.45 -12.29
N ASP A 540 13.73 4.13 -12.96
CA ASP A 540 13.77 3.08 -13.99
C ASP A 540 13.41 1.71 -13.41
N GLU A 541 13.74 1.49 -12.12
CA GLU A 541 13.39 0.26 -11.40
C GLU A 541 12.86 0.59 -10.01
N ALA A 542 11.85 -0.17 -9.55
CA ALA A 542 11.37 -0.09 -8.18
C ALA A 542 12.47 -0.46 -7.17
N GLY A 543 12.53 0.25 -6.06
CA GLY A 543 13.53 0.00 -5.03
C GLY A 543 13.05 0.34 -3.63
N LEU A 544 13.60 -0.36 -2.64
CA LEU A 544 13.35 -0.06 -1.24
C LEU A 544 14.34 0.99 -0.74
N GLY A 545 13.84 1.99 -0.02
CA GLY A 545 14.67 3.02 0.60
C GLY A 545 15.65 2.44 1.62
N ARG A 546 16.85 3.00 1.67
CA ARG A 546 17.85 2.63 2.66
C ARG A 546 17.57 3.26 4.02
N THR A 547 17.85 2.53 5.09
CA THR A 547 17.81 3.05 6.45
C THR A 547 19.20 3.53 6.84
N VAL A 548 19.36 4.81 7.10
CA VAL A 548 20.61 5.36 7.65
C VAL A 548 20.65 5.09 9.15
N ARG A 549 21.67 4.37 9.61
CA ARG A 549 21.78 3.96 11.01
C ARG A 549 21.86 5.18 11.94
N GLY A 550 20.95 5.24 12.91
CA GLY A 550 20.89 6.31 13.90
C GLY A 550 20.33 7.63 13.38
N LEU A 551 19.97 7.74 12.11
CA LEU A 551 19.29 8.91 11.58
C LEU A 551 17.83 8.91 12.06
N LYS A 552 17.53 9.87 12.92
CA LYS A 552 16.23 10.06 13.54
C LYS A 552 15.89 11.54 13.54
N VAL A 553 14.62 11.85 13.35
CA VAL A 553 14.12 13.21 13.30
C VAL A 553 12.94 13.33 14.25
N THR A 554 12.90 14.37 15.07
CA THR A 554 11.73 14.68 15.91
C THR A 554 10.55 15.13 15.03
N ALA A 555 9.34 14.98 15.51
CA ALA A 555 8.16 15.44 14.78
C ALA A 555 8.24 16.94 14.48
N ASP A 556 8.63 17.75 15.48
CA ASP A 556 8.75 19.22 15.34
C ASP A 556 9.89 19.63 14.40
N GLY A 557 10.98 18.84 14.32
CA GLY A 557 12.12 19.10 13.45
C GLY A 557 11.97 18.56 12.01
N LEU A 558 10.81 18.03 11.65
CA LEU A 558 10.62 17.36 10.37
C LEU A 558 10.80 18.30 9.17
N ALA A 559 10.16 19.46 9.19
CA ALA A 559 10.26 20.43 8.09
C ALA A 559 11.71 20.95 7.91
N ASP A 560 12.40 21.21 9.02
CA ASP A 560 13.82 21.67 8.99
C ASP A 560 14.72 20.59 8.36
N TYR A 561 14.48 19.33 8.68
CA TYR A 561 15.22 18.22 8.13
C TYR A 561 14.97 18.06 6.62
N VAL A 562 13.71 18.06 6.18
CA VAL A 562 13.35 17.91 4.77
C VAL A 562 13.87 19.08 3.95
N GLU A 563 13.72 20.34 4.43
CA GLU A 563 14.25 21.52 3.76
C GLU A 563 15.76 21.41 3.54
N ARG A 564 16.51 21.02 4.57
CA ARG A 564 17.97 20.84 4.48
C ARG A 564 18.35 19.79 3.42
N LEU A 565 17.66 18.65 3.40
CA LEU A 565 17.89 17.61 2.40
C LEU A 565 17.60 18.09 0.98
N VAL A 566 16.46 18.76 0.77
CA VAL A 566 16.07 19.25 -0.56
C VAL A 566 17.06 20.29 -1.07
N ARG A 567 17.48 21.25 -0.24
CA ARG A 567 18.48 22.25 -0.64
C ARG A 567 19.84 21.62 -0.96
N ARG A 568 20.24 20.60 -0.19
CA ARG A 568 21.47 19.86 -0.45
C ARG A 568 21.39 19.04 -1.73
N PHE A 569 20.30 18.34 -1.97
CA PHE A 569 20.05 17.63 -3.22
C PHE A 569 20.16 18.56 -4.42
N LEU A 570 19.49 19.71 -4.40
CA LEU A 570 19.55 20.70 -5.48
C LEU A 570 20.98 21.22 -5.74
N ALA A 571 21.81 21.32 -4.69
CA ALA A 571 23.20 21.77 -4.82
C ALA A 571 24.17 20.67 -5.31
N GLU A 572 23.89 19.40 -5.06
CA GLU A 572 24.81 18.28 -5.29
C GLU A 572 24.37 17.32 -6.42
N ARG A 573 23.12 17.42 -6.91
CA ARG A 573 22.60 16.52 -7.95
C ARG A 573 23.36 16.69 -9.27
N ASP A 574 23.48 15.60 -10.01
CA ASP A 574 23.95 15.63 -11.39
C ASP A 574 22.86 16.17 -12.32
N THR A 575 22.99 17.44 -12.72
CA THR A 575 22.02 18.12 -13.59
C THR A 575 22.12 17.67 -15.04
N VAL A 576 23.24 17.07 -15.47
CA VAL A 576 23.40 16.54 -16.83
C VAL A 576 22.68 15.21 -16.98
N ALA A 577 22.70 14.38 -15.94
CA ALA A 577 21.99 13.11 -15.89
C ALA A 577 20.52 13.25 -15.44
N ASP A 578 20.07 14.47 -15.14
CA ASP A 578 18.74 14.75 -14.54
C ASP A 578 18.45 13.87 -13.32
N GLU A 579 19.46 13.77 -12.42
CA GLU A 579 19.45 12.87 -11.28
C GLU A 579 18.26 13.12 -10.34
N THR A 580 17.48 12.06 -10.06
CA THR A 580 16.37 12.11 -9.10
C THR A 580 16.86 12.11 -7.66
N PHE A 581 15.99 12.52 -6.71
CA PHE A 581 16.31 12.46 -5.27
C PHE A 581 16.63 11.04 -4.81
N ALA A 582 15.90 10.04 -5.29
CA ALA A 582 16.15 8.65 -4.93
C ALA A 582 17.56 8.19 -5.34
N ASN A 583 18.00 8.51 -6.58
CA ASN A 583 19.31 8.16 -7.08
C ASN A 583 20.42 8.90 -6.31
N TRP A 584 20.26 10.21 -6.08
CA TRP A 584 21.17 10.99 -5.25
C TRP A 584 21.30 10.42 -3.84
N ALA A 585 20.18 10.10 -3.19
CA ALA A 585 20.17 9.55 -1.84
C ALA A 585 20.86 8.17 -1.73
N HIS A 586 20.92 7.39 -2.81
CA HIS A 586 21.70 6.14 -2.87
C HIS A 586 23.18 6.36 -3.16
N ARG A 587 23.53 7.42 -3.88
CA ARG A 587 24.90 7.73 -4.29
C ARG A 587 25.74 8.39 -3.19
N VAL A 588 25.14 9.28 -2.41
CA VAL A 588 25.87 10.07 -1.41
C VAL A 588 26.17 9.28 -0.13
N ASP A 589 27.16 9.75 0.63
CA ASP A 589 27.52 9.18 1.92
C ASP A 589 26.43 9.43 2.98
N GLU A 590 26.37 8.59 4.01
CA GLU A 590 25.40 8.72 5.10
C GLU A 590 25.48 10.07 5.84
N GLU A 591 26.65 10.70 5.88
CA GLU A 591 26.83 12.01 6.50
C GLU A 591 26.13 13.12 5.70
N ALA A 592 26.03 12.97 4.39
CA ALA A 592 25.27 13.87 3.53
C ALA A 592 23.76 13.86 3.81
N LEU A 593 23.27 12.77 4.34
CA LEU A 593 21.85 12.53 4.60
C LEU A 593 21.42 12.91 6.04
N ARG A 594 22.34 13.37 6.89
CA ARG A 594 22.09 13.79 8.28
C ARG A 594 21.78 15.32 8.38
#